data_8f8e0bcfe92c42adce67a630b8fb38e1
#
_entry.id   8f8e0bcfe92c42adce67a630b8fb38e1
#
_cell.length_a   1.000
_cell.length_b   1.000
_cell.length_c   1.000
_cell.angle_alpha   90.00
_cell.angle_beta   90.00
_cell.angle_gamma   90.00
#
_symmetry.space_group_name_H-M   'P 1'
#
loop_
_entity.id
_entity.type
_entity.pdbx_description
1 polymer ?
#
loop_
_entity_poly.entity_id
_entity_poly.type
_entity_poly.pdbx_seq_one_letter_code
_entity_poly.pdbx_strand_id
1 'polypeptide(L)'
;EVKDTSYVPIASKPYKTANGKKIDLNKVANSENFPPLSQWSLSKSFPKQASVSKALKNIKSPIWLNDLRNYHNRGNSTFQGESIQLGDFFGLDDVMTESPIVTAGFIKVFSDWITNTGIDGFRIDTARHVNEGFWREFLPAMRKVAKEQGKSYFPMWGEVYDAEPMSTAYWVRQAEYTEVLDFAFQSRVVSFINQRKAELLGELFNDDDLYISDKTNADNLGTFLGNHDMGRIGAFISPISVGPDDLKKDQLAHAILLSLRGVPSVYYGDEFGLTGGEDKEARQDLFPTKVSKWQTQHRIGSDPIGTASSFDIKNPLMDTIKSLNELRVKTPALTRGAQRTFFAKDGVLAIGRYDLETNSRYLMAFNSNSGTKNISFNLDLADAQWQNKSGSATISQKQNLVTIDIPAYSWGIFEMKTDLVKNKSSSAAAKIVLDEPKLNIDRRDQFILSAQVTNVDFAAVDFQIKDGENWRSVGVDKGATFSTDATSNNRYRVFPFLTDVNWNLSPTYRVVATLYDNSTITSQSVSLDKLKP
;
A
#
# COMPACT_ATOMS: atom_id res chain seq x y z
N GLU A 1 -34.99 -23.10 -13.62
CA GLU A 1 -35.22 -21.67 -13.90
C GLU A 1 -33.96 -20.90 -13.56
N VAL A 2 -33.38 -20.20 -14.56
CA VAL A 2 -32.30 -19.24 -14.29
C VAL A 2 -32.95 -18.07 -13.54
N LYS A 3 -32.70 -17.98 -12.24
CA LYS A 3 -33.14 -16.83 -11.45
C LYS A 3 -32.46 -15.59 -12.01
N ASP A 4 -33.25 -14.54 -12.24
CA ASP A 4 -32.72 -13.22 -12.59
C ASP A 4 -31.81 -12.74 -11.43
N THR A 5 -30.49 -12.73 -11.68
CA THR A 5 -29.47 -12.28 -10.72
C THR A 5 -29.03 -10.82 -10.98
N SER A 6 -29.66 -10.11 -11.90
CA SER A 6 -29.32 -8.73 -12.25
C SER A 6 -29.45 -7.80 -11.03
N TYR A 7 -28.54 -6.84 -10.93
CA TYR A 7 -28.56 -5.83 -9.86
C TYR A 7 -29.79 -4.92 -9.98
N VAL A 8 -30.41 -4.61 -8.83
CA VAL A 8 -31.55 -3.68 -8.75
C VAL A 8 -31.13 -2.39 -8.05
N PRO A 9 -30.98 -1.25 -8.76
CA PRO A 9 -30.58 0.02 -8.17
C PRO A 9 -31.52 0.56 -7.09
N ILE A 10 -30.97 1.27 -6.08
CA ILE A 10 -31.77 1.94 -5.02
C ILE A 10 -32.76 2.92 -5.64
N ALA A 11 -32.37 3.65 -6.67
CA ALA A 11 -33.24 4.61 -7.35
C ALA A 11 -34.52 3.95 -7.91
N SER A 12 -34.43 2.72 -8.44
CA SER A 12 -35.59 1.98 -8.98
C SER A 12 -36.41 1.29 -7.92
N LYS A 13 -35.75 0.72 -6.88
CA LYS A 13 -36.40 0.06 -5.75
C LYS A 13 -35.71 0.42 -4.42
N PRO A 14 -36.08 1.53 -3.78
CA PRO A 14 -35.52 1.94 -2.49
C PRO A 14 -35.89 0.94 -1.38
N TYR A 15 -35.02 0.82 -0.39
CA TYR A 15 -35.35 0.08 0.82
C TYR A 15 -36.53 0.71 1.54
N LYS A 16 -37.36 -0.12 2.17
CA LYS A 16 -38.54 0.30 2.92
C LYS A 16 -38.70 -0.55 4.17
N THR A 17 -39.27 0.04 5.22
CA THR A 17 -39.78 -0.74 6.37
C THR A 17 -40.96 -1.60 5.96
N ALA A 18 -41.34 -2.58 6.79
CA ALA A 18 -42.49 -3.45 6.56
C ALA A 18 -43.82 -2.69 6.37
N ASN A 19 -43.94 -1.49 6.97
CA ASN A 19 -45.10 -0.61 6.81
C ASN A 19 -44.97 0.37 5.61
N GLY A 20 -43.92 0.26 4.80
CA GLY A 20 -43.76 1.00 3.53
C GLY A 20 -43.00 2.33 3.64
N LYS A 21 -42.51 2.75 4.81
CA LYS A 21 -41.69 3.97 4.96
C LYS A 21 -40.33 3.75 4.28
N LYS A 22 -39.94 4.67 3.41
CA LYS A 22 -38.62 4.63 2.75
C LYS A 22 -37.48 4.77 3.77
N ILE A 23 -36.40 4.01 3.54
CA ILE A 23 -35.15 4.05 4.31
C ILE A 23 -34.07 4.64 3.40
N ASP A 24 -33.48 5.72 3.86
CA ASP A 24 -32.27 6.28 3.24
C ASP A 24 -31.05 5.65 3.93
N LEU A 25 -30.47 4.65 3.28
CA LEU A 25 -29.38 3.86 3.87
C LEU A 25 -28.18 4.75 4.23
N ASN A 26 -27.86 5.74 3.40
CA ASN A 26 -26.74 6.66 3.64
C ASN A 26 -26.90 7.49 4.93
N LYS A 27 -28.14 7.73 5.38
CA LYS A 27 -28.40 8.50 6.60
C LYS A 27 -28.43 7.66 7.87
N VAL A 28 -28.72 6.36 7.74
CA VAL A 28 -28.92 5.49 8.90
C VAL A 28 -27.82 4.44 9.05
N ALA A 29 -26.96 4.27 8.05
CA ALA A 29 -25.87 3.29 8.08
C ALA A 29 -25.01 3.44 9.35
N ASN A 30 -24.71 2.31 9.99
CA ASN A 30 -23.84 2.21 11.16
C ASN A 30 -24.20 3.22 12.28
N SER A 31 -25.48 3.44 12.49
CA SER A 31 -25.96 4.38 13.52
C SER A 31 -27.11 3.80 14.35
N GLU A 32 -27.39 4.42 15.51
CA GLU A 32 -28.55 4.08 16.37
C GLU A 32 -29.90 4.27 15.68
N ASN A 33 -29.95 5.06 14.60
CA ASN A 33 -31.17 5.28 13.82
C ASN A 33 -31.39 4.17 12.76
N PHE A 34 -30.53 3.17 12.65
CA PHE A 34 -30.73 2.04 11.76
C PHE A 34 -31.97 1.24 12.19
N PRO A 35 -32.93 0.97 11.29
CA PRO A 35 -34.17 0.30 11.68
C PRO A 35 -33.91 -1.10 12.25
N PRO A 36 -34.46 -1.46 13.42
CA PRO A 36 -34.30 -2.80 13.99
C PRO A 36 -34.93 -3.87 13.08
N LEU A 37 -34.42 -5.11 13.14
CA LEU A 37 -34.88 -6.20 12.27
C LEU A 37 -36.38 -6.44 12.27
N SER A 38 -37.07 -6.13 13.38
CA SER A 38 -38.54 -6.22 13.49
C SER A 38 -39.28 -5.31 12.50
N GLN A 39 -38.65 -4.24 12.01
CA GLN A 39 -39.20 -3.33 11.01
C GLN A 39 -38.93 -3.74 9.58
N TRP A 40 -38.17 -4.81 9.33
CA TRP A 40 -37.88 -5.33 7.99
C TRP A 40 -38.75 -6.53 7.64
N SER A 41 -39.20 -6.58 6.40
CA SER A 41 -39.96 -7.70 5.82
C SER A 41 -39.27 -8.18 4.54
N LEU A 42 -38.96 -9.46 4.42
CA LEU A 42 -38.34 -10.01 3.23
C LEU A 42 -39.07 -9.68 1.92
N SER A 43 -40.41 -9.68 1.97
CA SER A 43 -41.25 -9.43 0.78
C SER A 43 -41.48 -7.95 0.43
N LYS A 44 -41.31 -7.04 1.41
CA LYS A 44 -41.64 -5.61 1.23
C LYS A 44 -40.43 -4.69 1.28
N SER A 45 -39.39 -5.10 2.03
CA SER A 45 -38.26 -4.22 2.31
C SER A 45 -37.17 -4.31 1.25
N PHE A 46 -37.01 -5.45 0.57
CA PHE A 46 -35.92 -5.74 -0.35
C PHE A 46 -36.41 -5.86 -1.80
N PRO A 47 -35.58 -5.51 -2.79
CA PRO A 47 -35.94 -5.63 -4.20
C PRO A 47 -36.02 -7.07 -4.68
N LYS A 48 -35.18 -7.96 -4.13
CA LYS A 48 -35.17 -9.40 -4.42
C LYS A 48 -35.38 -10.21 -3.15
N GLN A 49 -35.77 -11.46 -3.31
CA GLN A 49 -35.95 -12.39 -2.19
C GLN A 49 -34.99 -13.55 -2.38
N ALA A 50 -34.05 -13.70 -1.45
CA ALA A 50 -33.23 -14.90 -1.38
C ALA A 50 -34.13 -16.12 -1.03
N SER A 51 -33.86 -17.23 -1.66
CA SER A 51 -34.55 -18.50 -1.41
C SER A 51 -33.55 -19.51 -0.88
N VAL A 52 -33.73 -19.92 0.36
CA VAL A 52 -32.91 -20.94 1.02
C VAL A 52 -33.72 -22.21 1.20
N SER A 53 -33.18 -23.37 0.82
CA SER A 53 -33.83 -24.65 1.03
C SER A 53 -34.05 -24.92 2.52
N LYS A 54 -35.11 -25.68 2.86
CA LYS A 54 -35.44 -26.00 4.27
C LYS A 54 -34.26 -26.67 5.01
N ALA A 55 -33.48 -27.48 4.31
CA ALA A 55 -32.32 -28.18 4.87
C ALA A 55 -31.16 -27.22 5.25
N LEU A 56 -31.04 -26.07 4.58
CA LEU A 56 -29.94 -25.12 4.75
C LEU A 56 -30.32 -23.89 5.58
N LYS A 57 -31.58 -23.78 6.00
CA LYS A 57 -32.13 -22.56 6.61
C LYS A 57 -31.40 -22.09 7.88
N ASN A 58 -30.77 -23.00 8.62
CA ASN A 58 -30.11 -22.70 9.90
C ASN A 58 -28.69 -23.28 9.96
N ILE A 59 -28.01 -23.40 8.83
CA ILE A 59 -26.70 -24.06 8.76
C ILE A 59 -25.53 -23.13 9.11
N LYS A 60 -25.70 -21.81 8.95
CA LYS A 60 -24.63 -20.84 9.19
C LYS A 60 -24.45 -20.59 10.70
N SER A 61 -23.20 -20.47 11.12
CA SER A 61 -22.80 -20.05 12.46
C SER A 61 -21.91 -18.80 12.37
N PRO A 62 -22.13 -17.77 13.17
CA PRO A 62 -23.20 -17.59 14.17
C PRO A 62 -24.61 -17.45 13.56
N ILE A 63 -25.61 -17.66 14.41
CA ILE A 63 -27.02 -17.84 13.97
C ILE A 63 -27.59 -16.63 13.21
N TRP A 64 -27.12 -15.41 13.49
CA TRP A 64 -27.58 -14.18 12.83
C TRP A 64 -27.33 -14.17 11.31
N LEU A 65 -26.33 -14.94 10.83
CA LEU A 65 -26.05 -15.14 9.41
C LEU A 65 -27.15 -15.90 8.65
N ASN A 66 -28.08 -16.55 9.37
CA ASN A 66 -29.20 -17.24 8.73
C ASN A 66 -30.42 -16.31 8.50
N ASP A 67 -30.41 -15.11 9.06
CA ASP A 67 -31.50 -14.16 8.83
C ASP A 67 -31.26 -13.39 7.53
N LEU A 68 -32.07 -13.68 6.51
CA LEU A 68 -31.97 -13.07 5.19
C LEU A 68 -32.18 -11.55 5.19
N ARG A 69 -32.69 -10.96 6.29
CA ARG A 69 -32.80 -9.50 6.44
C ARG A 69 -31.47 -8.82 6.75
N ASN A 70 -30.43 -9.60 7.05
CA ASN A 70 -29.05 -9.13 7.23
C ASN A 70 -28.27 -9.09 5.91
N TYR A 71 -28.93 -9.22 4.76
CA TYR A 71 -28.31 -9.18 3.43
C TYR A 71 -28.96 -8.10 2.57
N HIS A 72 -28.21 -7.54 1.62
CA HIS A 72 -28.72 -6.49 0.74
C HIS A 72 -29.84 -6.95 -0.19
N ASN A 73 -29.81 -8.21 -0.63
CA ASN A 73 -30.84 -8.81 -1.49
C ASN A 73 -31.12 -7.99 -2.75
N ARG A 74 -30.05 -7.52 -3.44
CA ARG A 74 -30.18 -6.66 -4.63
C ARG A 74 -29.72 -7.35 -5.93
N GLY A 75 -29.12 -8.53 -5.86
CA GLY A 75 -28.54 -9.26 -6.98
C GLY A 75 -27.08 -8.88 -7.25
N ASN A 76 -26.49 -9.51 -8.27
CA ASN A 76 -25.06 -9.45 -8.54
C ASN A 76 -24.56 -8.05 -8.83
N SER A 77 -23.44 -7.68 -8.22
CA SER A 77 -22.71 -6.45 -8.50
C SER A 77 -22.37 -6.33 -9.99
N THR A 78 -22.47 -5.11 -10.50
CA THR A 78 -21.93 -4.74 -11.82
C THR A 78 -20.52 -4.16 -11.71
N PHE A 79 -19.95 -4.14 -10.50
CA PHE A 79 -18.67 -3.52 -10.16
C PHE A 79 -18.58 -2.02 -10.50
N GLN A 80 -19.75 -1.35 -10.56
CA GLN A 80 -19.86 0.08 -10.82
C GLN A 80 -20.85 0.75 -9.86
N GLY A 81 -20.55 2.01 -9.48
CA GLY A 81 -21.40 2.83 -8.64
C GLY A 81 -21.78 2.13 -7.33
N GLU A 82 -23.04 2.31 -6.87
CA GLU A 82 -23.52 1.75 -5.61
C GLU A 82 -23.48 0.22 -5.53
N SER A 83 -23.48 -0.47 -6.70
CA SER A 83 -23.47 -1.93 -6.74
C SER A 83 -22.14 -2.53 -6.25
N ILE A 84 -21.07 -1.73 -6.17
CA ILE A 84 -19.77 -2.16 -5.62
C ILE A 84 -19.95 -2.58 -4.14
N GLN A 85 -20.80 -1.86 -3.39
CA GLN A 85 -20.97 -2.07 -1.94
C GLN A 85 -22.31 -2.74 -1.57
N LEU A 86 -23.23 -2.86 -2.53
CA LEU A 86 -24.59 -3.35 -2.24
C LEU A 86 -24.98 -4.56 -3.10
N GLY A 87 -24.11 -5.04 -3.93
CA GLY A 87 -24.39 -6.14 -4.85
C GLY A 87 -23.60 -7.40 -4.52
N ASP A 88 -24.23 -8.55 -4.75
CA ASP A 88 -23.64 -9.87 -4.55
C ASP A 88 -22.38 -10.04 -5.38
N PHE A 89 -21.31 -10.59 -4.81
CA PHE A 89 -20.05 -10.81 -5.47
C PHE A 89 -20.08 -12.17 -6.20
N PHE A 90 -20.31 -12.17 -7.52
CA PHE A 90 -20.45 -13.39 -8.34
C PHE A 90 -21.39 -14.45 -7.75
N GLY A 91 -22.51 -14.00 -7.17
CA GLY A 91 -23.51 -14.90 -6.56
C GLY A 91 -23.24 -15.26 -5.10
N LEU A 92 -22.22 -14.68 -4.49
CA LEU A 92 -22.04 -14.69 -3.04
C LEU A 92 -22.89 -13.58 -2.45
N ASP A 93 -23.90 -13.95 -1.66
CA ASP A 93 -24.87 -13.02 -1.08
C ASP A 93 -24.17 -11.96 -0.22
N ASP A 94 -24.38 -10.69 -0.54
CA ASP A 94 -23.76 -9.55 0.12
C ASP A 94 -24.44 -9.20 1.44
N VAL A 95 -23.65 -9.13 2.51
CA VAL A 95 -24.12 -8.91 3.89
C VAL A 95 -24.29 -7.41 4.14
N MET A 96 -25.42 -6.99 4.70
CA MET A 96 -25.74 -5.59 4.99
C MET A 96 -24.89 -5.04 6.15
N THR A 97 -23.66 -4.65 5.84
CA THR A 97 -22.67 -4.15 6.81
C THR A 97 -23.01 -2.76 7.38
N GLU A 98 -24.00 -2.06 6.83
CA GLU A 98 -24.63 -0.87 7.39
C GLU A 98 -25.43 -1.15 8.66
N SER A 99 -25.80 -2.42 8.88
CA SER A 99 -26.57 -2.82 10.07
C SER A 99 -25.67 -2.97 11.30
N PRO A 100 -25.94 -2.28 12.42
CA PRO A 100 -25.18 -2.42 13.65
C PRO A 100 -25.15 -3.87 14.19
N ILE A 101 -26.19 -4.67 13.93
CA ILE A 101 -26.23 -6.08 14.31
C ILE A 101 -25.17 -6.88 13.56
N VAL A 102 -25.04 -6.62 12.26
CA VAL A 102 -24.04 -7.27 11.39
C VAL A 102 -22.64 -6.85 11.81
N THR A 103 -22.41 -5.54 11.99
CA THR A 103 -21.12 -5.01 12.44
C THR A 103 -20.71 -5.62 13.78
N ALA A 104 -21.58 -5.60 14.79
CA ALA A 104 -21.31 -6.21 16.09
C ALA A 104 -21.07 -7.73 15.99
N GLY A 105 -21.81 -8.39 15.10
CA GLY A 105 -21.64 -9.82 14.82
C GLY A 105 -20.27 -10.15 14.28
N PHE A 106 -19.77 -9.41 13.30
CA PHE A 106 -18.42 -9.59 12.74
C PHE A 106 -17.34 -9.20 13.75
N ILE A 107 -17.50 -8.09 14.48
CA ILE A 107 -16.55 -7.71 15.55
C ILE A 107 -16.38 -8.89 16.52
N LYS A 108 -17.48 -9.53 16.95
CA LYS A 108 -17.37 -10.69 17.84
C LYS A 108 -16.62 -11.86 17.19
N VAL A 109 -16.97 -12.24 15.95
CA VAL A 109 -16.34 -13.36 15.25
C VAL A 109 -14.83 -13.18 15.16
N PHE A 110 -14.39 -12.01 14.72
CA PHE A 110 -12.96 -11.75 14.51
C PHE A 110 -12.20 -11.47 15.82
N SER A 111 -12.88 -10.94 16.85
CA SER A 111 -12.33 -10.89 18.20
C SER A 111 -12.04 -12.29 18.76
N ASP A 112 -12.96 -13.24 18.53
CA ASP A 112 -12.77 -14.63 18.94
C ASP A 112 -11.56 -15.28 18.22
N TRP A 113 -11.31 -14.94 16.95
CA TRP A 113 -10.09 -15.36 16.24
C TRP A 113 -8.81 -14.82 16.91
N ILE A 114 -8.77 -13.52 17.23
CA ILE A 114 -7.61 -12.92 17.87
C ILE A 114 -7.35 -13.58 19.23
N THR A 115 -8.39 -13.73 20.06
CA THR A 115 -8.26 -14.23 21.45
C THR A 115 -7.98 -15.72 21.52
N ASN A 116 -8.60 -16.53 20.65
CA ASN A 116 -8.52 -18.00 20.76
C ASN A 116 -7.36 -18.61 19.98
N THR A 117 -6.85 -17.94 18.94
CA THR A 117 -5.79 -18.48 18.09
C THR A 117 -4.47 -17.73 18.20
N GLY A 118 -4.48 -16.52 18.76
CA GLY A 118 -3.27 -15.71 18.92
C GLY A 118 -2.68 -15.16 17.63
N ILE A 119 -3.46 -15.07 16.55
CA ILE A 119 -3.02 -14.52 15.25
C ILE A 119 -2.46 -13.10 15.39
N ASP A 120 -1.58 -12.70 14.48
CA ASP A 120 -0.83 -11.44 14.55
C ASP A 120 -1.33 -10.35 13.61
N GLY A 121 -2.34 -10.63 12.77
CA GLY A 121 -2.93 -9.67 11.84
C GLY A 121 -3.93 -10.32 10.89
N PHE A 122 -4.52 -9.49 10.02
CA PHE A 122 -5.45 -9.92 8.98
C PHE A 122 -5.03 -9.39 7.59
N ARG A 123 -5.19 -10.20 6.57
CA ARG A 123 -5.45 -9.73 5.22
C ARG A 123 -6.97 -9.76 5.03
N ILE A 124 -7.55 -8.62 4.69
CA ILE A 124 -8.99 -8.45 4.58
C ILE A 124 -9.36 -8.38 3.11
N ASP A 125 -10.09 -9.40 2.68
CA ASP A 125 -10.58 -9.58 1.32
C ASP A 125 -11.61 -8.51 0.95
N THR A 126 -11.62 -8.10 -0.33
CA THR A 126 -12.67 -7.23 -0.93
C THR A 126 -13.01 -5.97 -0.14
N ALA A 127 -12.02 -5.34 0.51
CA ALA A 127 -12.24 -4.22 1.43
C ALA A 127 -13.05 -3.06 0.83
N ARG A 128 -12.87 -2.75 -0.47
CA ARG A 128 -13.61 -1.70 -1.18
C ARG A 128 -15.09 -2.03 -1.44
N HIS A 129 -15.49 -3.28 -1.23
CA HIS A 129 -16.86 -3.76 -1.44
C HIS A 129 -17.71 -3.69 -0.16
N VAL A 130 -17.18 -3.16 0.92
CA VAL A 130 -17.84 -2.96 2.20
C VAL A 130 -17.86 -1.48 2.54
N ASN A 131 -18.94 -0.99 3.13
CA ASN A 131 -19.09 0.43 3.44
C ASN A 131 -18.09 0.92 4.49
N GLU A 132 -17.69 2.19 4.39
CA GLU A 132 -16.69 2.80 5.28
C GLU A 132 -17.11 2.85 6.74
N GLY A 133 -18.43 3.00 7.01
CA GLY A 133 -18.97 3.02 8.37
C GLY A 133 -18.67 1.73 9.13
N PHE A 134 -18.76 0.58 8.45
CA PHE A 134 -18.35 -0.69 9.01
C PHE A 134 -16.85 -0.69 9.40
N TRP A 135 -15.96 -0.22 8.53
CA TRP A 135 -14.52 -0.20 8.81
C TRP A 135 -14.14 0.72 9.95
N ARG A 136 -14.81 1.89 10.06
CA ARG A 136 -14.61 2.84 11.16
C ARG A 136 -14.98 2.27 12.53
N GLU A 137 -15.85 1.27 12.60
CA GLU A 137 -16.19 0.55 13.83
C GLU A 137 -15.33 -0.71 14.01
N PHE A 138 -15.19 -1.50 12.95
CA PHE A 138 -14.55 -2.81 13.01
C PHE A 138 -13.03 -2.71 13.28
N LEU A 139 -12.30 -1.88 12.51
CA LEU A 139 -10.84 -1.84 12.61
C LEU A 139 -10.34 -1.33 13.97
N PRO A 140 -10.90 -0.25 14.57
CA PRO A 140 -10.55 0.16 15.93
C PRO A 140 -10.89 -0.91 16.98
N ALA A 141 -12.01 -1.63 16.83
CA ALA A 141 -12.38 -2.72 17.72
C ALA A 141 -11.35 -3.86 17.67
N MET A 142 -10.89 -4.26 16.49
CA MET A 142 -9.85 -5.29 16.34
C MET A 142 -8.53 -4.86 16.96
N ARG A 143 -8.08 -3.62 16.74
CA ARG A 143 -6.87 -3.08 17.37
C ARG A 143 -6.97 -3.08 18.90
N LYS A 144 -8.16 -2.74 19.44
CA LYS A 144 -8.39 -2.76 20.88
C LYS A 144 -8.25 -4.18 21.44
N VAL A 145 -8.91 -5.17 20.83
CA VAL A 145 -8.81 -6.58 21.27
C VAL A 145 -7.37 -7.09 21.15
N ALA A 146 -6.68 -6.81 20.06
CA ALA A 146 -5.28 -7.19 19.88
C ALA A 146 -4.37 -6.58 20.97
N LYS A 147 -4.58 -5.30 21.30
CA LYS A 147 -3.86 -4.63 22.39
C LYS A 147 -4.11 -5.27 23.75
N GLU A 148 -5.35 -5.68 24.04
CA GLU A 148 -5.73 -6.41 25.25
C GLU A 148 -5.06 -7.80 25.32
N GLN A 149 -4.69 -8.38 24.16
CA GLN A 149 -3.90 -9.61 24.05
C GLN A 149 -2.38 -9.35 24.01
N GLY A 150 -1.93 -8.13 24.35
CA GLY A 150 -0.50 -7.78 24.43
C GLY A 150 0.16 -7.45 23.08
N LYS A 151 -0.62 -7.34 21.99
CA LYS A 151 -0.11 -6.99 20.66
C LYS A 151 -0.11 -5.47 20.49
N SER A 152 1.07 -4.84 20.52
CA SER A 152 1.22 -3.38 20.36
C SER A 152 0.95 -2.92 18.92
N TYR A 153 1.17 -3.80 17.92
CA TYR A 153 0.89 -3.61 16.52
C TYR A 153 0.12 -4.83 15.99
N PHE A 154 -0.96 -4.59 15.27
CA PHE A 154 -1.79 -5.61 14.66
C PHE A 154 -2.16 -5.17 13.25
N PRO A 155 -1.40 -5.58 12.23
CA PRO A 155 -1.62 -5.16 10.85
C PRO A 155 -2.93 -5.73 10.30
N MET A 156 -3.63 -4.88 9.54
CA MET A 156 -4.87 -5.27 8.85
C MET A 156 -4.84 -4.73 7.42
N TRP A 157 -4.17 -5.46 6.52
CA TRP A 157 -4.07 -5.05 5.12
C TRP A 157 -5.39 -5.29 4.39
N GLY A 158 -6.05 -4.19 4.02
CA GLY A 158 -7.22 -4.25 3.16
C GLY A 158 -6.84 -4.55 1.71
N GLU A 159 -7.56 -5.46 1.07
CA GLU A 159 -7.49 -5.60 -0.37
C GLU A 159 -8.36 -4.54 -1.02
N VAL A 160 -7.74 -3.44 -1.39
CA VAL A 160 -8.31 -2.41 -2.24
C VAL A 160 -7.70 -2.58 -3.63
N TYR A 161 -8.37 -3.38 -4.49
CA TYR A 161 -7.89 -3.67 -5.84
C TYR A 161 -7.97 -2.42 -6.72
N ASP A 162 -6.95 -1.57 -6.62
CA ASP A 162 -6.81 -0.33 -7.36
C ASP A 162 -5.32 0.03 -7.49
N ALA A 163 -4.89 0.40 -8.69
CA ALA A 163 -3.51 0.80 -8.96
C ALA A 163 -3.30 2.33 -8.89
N GLU A 164 -4.32 3.08 -8.47
CA GLU A 164 -4.24 4.53 -8.33
C GLU A 164 -3.98 4.93 -6.87
N PRO A 165 -2.82 5.55 -6.55
CA PRO A 165 -2.44 5.90 -5.18
C PRO A 165 -3.47 6.78 -4.46
N MET A 166 -4.10 7.73 -5.16
CA MET A 166 -5.13 8.59 -4.56
C MET A 166 -6.36 7.80 -4.09
N SER A 167 -6.76 6.76 -4.83
CA SER A 167 -7.87 5.89 -4.45
C SER A 167 -7.51 5.05 -3.23
N THR A 168 -6.33 4.42 -3.22
CA THR A 168 -5.89 3.57 -2.10
C THR A 168 -5.57 4.38 -0.84
N ALA A 169 -5.00 5.57 -0.97
CA ALA A 169 -4.77 6.50 0.15
C ALA A 169 -6.07 6.95 0.82
N TYR A 170 -7.16 7.06 0.06
CA TYR A 170 -8.49 7.34 0.64
C TYR A 170 -8.89 6.28 1.67
N TRP A 171 -8.74 4.99 1.34
CA TRP A 171 -9.06 3.90 2.26
C TRP A 171 -8.18 3.90 3.50
N VAL A 172 -6.89 4.18 3.34
CA VAL A 172 -5.95 4.30 4.48
C VAL A 172 -6.36 5.43 5.41
N ARG A 173 -6.73 6.59 4.88
CA ARG A 173 -6.92 7.81 5.67
C ARG A 173 -8.36 8.03 6.14
N GLN A 174 -9.37 7.55 5.39
CA GLN A 174 -10.79 7.79 5.67
C GLN A 174 -11.51 6.57 6.26
N ALA A 175 -11.11 5.37 5.85
CA ALA A 175 -11.76 4.14 6.30
C ALA A 175 -11.01 3.44 7.46
N GLU A 176 -10.06 4.11 8.11
CA GLU A 176 -9.31 3.61 9.28
C GLU A 176 -8.43 2.37 9.01
N TYR A 177 -8.11 2.06 7.76
CA TYR A 177 -7.29 0.88 7.45
C TYR A 177 -5.87 0.98 7.98
N THR A 178 -5.26 2.18 8.00
CA THR A 178 -3.85 2.44 8.27
C THR A 178 -2.89 1.80 7.26
N GLU A 179 -3.20 0.63 6.71
CA GLU A 179 -2.45 -0.07 5.67
C GLU A 179 -3.37 -0.83 4.69
N VAL A 180 -2.97 -0.88 3.41
CA VAL A 180 -3.62 -1.67 2.35
C VAL A 180 -2.57 -2.39 1.50
N LEU A 181 -2.99 -3.35 0.67
CA LEU A 181 -2.12 -3.95 -0.34
C LEU A 181 -1.80 -2.93 -1.44
N ASP A 182 -0.52 -2.82 -1.81
CA ASP A 182 -0.02 -1.82 -2.76
C ASP A 182 -0.02 -2.36 -4.20
N PHE A 183 -1.20 -2.36 -4.81
CA PHE A 183 -1.37 -2.74 -6.22
C PHE A 183 -0.67 -1.76 -7.18
N ALA A 184 -0.52 -0.50 -6.77
CA ALA A 184 0.22 0.49 -7.56
C ALA A 184 1.70 0.10 -7.66
N PHE A 185 2.34 -0.30 -6.55
CA PHE A 185 3.71 -0.79 -6.55
C PHE A 185 3.87 -2.00 -7.49
N GLN A 186 2.99 -3.01 -7.35
CA GLN A 186 3.02 -4.20 -8.21
C GLN A 186 2.96 -3.82 -9.69
N SER A 187 1.99 -3.01 -10.10
CA SER A 187 1.80 -2.58 -11.49
C SER A 187 3.00 -1.80 -12.04
N ARG A 188 3.57 -0.89 -11.22
CA ARG A 188 4.72 -0.06 -11.64
C ARG A 188 6.01 -0.88 -11.73
N VAL A 189 6.22 -1.87 -10.84
CA VAL A 189 7.37 -2.79 -10.93
C VAL A 189 7.27 -3.64 -12.19
N VAL A 190 6.10 -4.22 -12.50
CA VAL A 190 5.90 -4.99 -13.74
C VAL A 190 6.17 -4.12 -14.98
N SER A 191 5.70 -2.86 -14.98
CA SER A 191 5.95 -1.90 -16.06
C SER A 191 7.44 -1.53 -16.18
N PHE A 192 8.13 -1.38 -15.06
CA PHE A 192 9.58 -1.14 -15.04
C PHE A 192 10.35 -2.31 -15.66
N ILE A 193 10.06 -3.55 -15.23
CA ILE A 193 10.75 -4.75 -15.70
C ILE A 193 10.52 -5.00 -17.19
N ASN A 194 9.27 -4.91 -17.66
CA ASN A 194 8.90 -5.32 -19.02
C ASN A 194 8.93 -4.18 -20.04
N GLN A 195 8.70 -2.94 -19.61
CA GLN A 195 8.55 -1.77 -20.48
C GLN A 195 9.59 -0.68 -20.23
N ARG A 196 10.48 -0.86 -19.25
CA ARG A 196 11.54 0.11 -18.88
C ARG A 196 10.96 1.47 -18.40
N LYS A 197 9.78 1.46 -17.75
CA LYS A 197 9.06 2.66 -17.29
C LYS A 197 9.52 3.04 -15.86
N ALA A 198 10.78 3.51 -15.73
CA ALA A 198 11.32 3.95 -14.44
C ALA A 198 10.58 5.17 -13.88
N GLU A 199 10.11 6.04 -14.76
CA GLU A 199 9.37 7.26 -14.45
C GLU A 199 8.12 6.97 -13.60
N LEU A 200 7.40 5.88 -13.92
CA LEU A 200 6.21 5.48 -13.18
C LEU A 200 6.50 5.08 -11.72
N LEU A 201 7.68 4.54 -11.43
CA LEU A 201 8.11 4.30 -10.05
C LEU A 201 8.50 5.59 -9.34
N GLY A 202 9.15 6.53 -10.05
CA GLY A 202 9.44 7.86 -9.51
C GLY A 202 8.18 8.62 -9.15
N GLU A 203 7.15 8.58 -10.00
CA GLU A 203 5.83 9.16 -9.76
C GLU A 203 5.12 8.48 -8.58
N LEU A 204 5.12 7.14 -8.52
CA LEU A 204 4.53 6.40 -7.41
C LEU A 204 5.11 6.84 -6.06
N PHE A 205 6.43 6.99 -5.97
CA PHE A 205 7.08 7.40 -4.71
C PHE A 205 6.85 8.88 -4.37
N ASN A 206 6.53 9.73 -5.34
CA ASN A 206 6.04 11.08 -5.06
C ASN A 206 4.62 11.05 -4.46
N ASP A 207 3.80 10.07 -4.86
CA ASP A 207 2.44 9.89 -4.36
C ASP A 207 2.38 9.23 -2.97
N ASP A 208 3.51 8.79 -2.43
CA ASP A 208 3.61 8.31 -1.04
C ASP A 208 3.15 9.39 -0.04
N ASP A 209 3.26 10.67 -0.38
CA ASP A 209 2.78 11.81 0.40
C ASP A 209 1.26 11.76 0.65
N LEU A 210 0.48 11.15 -0.26
CA LEU A 210 -0.98 11.01 -0.13
C LEU A 210 -1.40 10.15 1.07
N TYR A 211 -0.52 9.24 1.52
CA TYR A 211 -0.77 8.35 2.65
C TYR A 211 -0.43 8.96 4.01
N ILE A 212 0.22 10.14 4.02
CA ILE A 212 0.75 10.73 5.25
C ILE A 212 -0.36 11.37 6.09
N SER A 213 -0.40 11.00 7.36
CA SER A 213 -1.16 11.64 8.42
C SER A 213 -0.37 11.57 9.74
N ASP A 214 -0.99 11.94 10.85
CA ASP A 214 -0.45 11.71 12.20
C ASP A 214 -0.35 10.23 12.58
N LYS A 215 -1.04 9.33 11.83
CA LYS A 215 -1.14 7.88 12.13
C LYS A 215 -0.64 6.98 11.01
N THR A 216 -0.52 7.49 9.79
CA THR A 216 -0.31 6.67 8.59
C THR A 216 0.81 7.22 7.71
N ASN A 217 1.42 6.33 6.91
CA ASN A 217 2.37 6.64 5.86
C ASN A 217 2.45 5.47 4.86
N ALA A 218 3.22 5.60 3.80
CA ALA A 218 3.39 4.55 2.79
C ALA A 218 4.31 3.41 3.23
N ASP A 219 5.08 3.54 4.32
CA ASP A 219 6.01 2.49 4.78
C ASP A 219 5.29 1.21 5.23
N ASN A 220 4.01 1.32 5.63
CA ASN A 220 3.21 0.19 6.11
C ASN A 220 2.38 -0.50 5.01
N LEU A 221 2.42 0.00 3.77
CA LEU A 221 1.71 -0.63 2.66
C LEU A 221 2.27 -2.03 2.38
N GLY A 222 1.38 -3.01 2.16
CA GLY A 222 1.77 -4.37 1.81
C GLY A 222 2.23 -4.45 0.36
N THR A 223 3.54 -4.43 0.11
CA THR A 223 4.11 -4.50 -1.24
C THR A 223 4.27 -5.94 -1.70
N PHE A 224 4.03 -6.21 -2.97
CA PHE A 224 4.09 -7.56 -3.56
C PHE A 224 4.31 -7.47 -5.07
N LEU A 225 4.65 -8.61 -5.71
CA LEU A 225 4.87 -8.70 -7.16
C LEU A 225 3.79 -9.51 -7.89
N GLY A 226 3.06 -10.32 -7.16
CA GLY A 226 1.97 -11.15 -7.66
C GLY A 226 1.21 -11.78 -6.51
N ASN A 227 0.05 -12.35 -6.80
CA ASN A 227 -0.78 -13.04 -5.82
C ASN A 227 -1.61 -14.16 -6.46
N HIS A 228 -2.50 -14.75 -5.66
CA HIS A 228 -3.35 -15.88 -6.06
C HIS A 228 -4.48 -15.51 -7.03
N ASP A 229 -4.79 -14.21 -7.22
CA ASP A 229 -5.87 -13.74 -8.10
C ASP A 229 -5.34 -13.20 -9.43
N MET A 230 -4.29 -12.38 -9.39
CA MET A 230 -3.76 -11.73 -10.59
C MET A 230 -2.62 -12.48 -11.27
N GLY A 231 -2.06 -13.50 -10.62
CA GLY A 231 -0.93 -14.25 -11.14
C GLY A 231 0.40 -13.91 -10.47
N ARG A 232 1.43 -14.65 -10.89
CA ARG A 232 2.80 -14.58 -10.39
C ARG A 232 3.65 -13.62 -11.19
N ILE A 233 4.70 -13.06 -10.58
CA ILE A 233 5.69 -12.24 -11.30
C ILE A 233 6.29 -13.02 -12.49
N GLY A 234 6.53 -14.31 -12.31
CA GLY A 234 7.04 -15.17 -13.38
C GLY A 234 6.14 -15.21 -14.61
N ALA A 235 4.82 -15.14 -14.46
CA ALA A 235 3.90 -15.07 -15.60
C ALA A 235 3.95 -13.72 -16.32
N PHE A 236 4.14 -12.62 -15.61
CA PHE A 236 4.28 -11.29 -16.22
C PHE A 236 5.61 -11.15 -16.98
N ILE A 237 6.67 -11.85 -16.56
CA ILE A 237 7.97 -11.86 -17.23
C ILE A 237 8.00 -12.84 -18.39
N SER A 238 7.49 -14.06 -18.19
CA SER A 238 7.56 -15.20 -19.11
C SER A 238 6.18 -15.77 -19.41
N PRO A 239 5.29 -15.05 -20.11
CA PRO A 239 3.89 -15.46 -20.26
C PRO A 239 3.71 -16.72 -21.12
N ILE A 240 4.65 -17.01 -22.03
CA ILE A 240 4.58 -18.14 -22.98
C ILE A 240 5.72 -19.15 -22.76
N SER A 241 6.94 -18.65 -22.63
CA SER A 241 8.17 -19.43 -22.47
C SER A 241 9.24 -18.60 -21.81
N VAL A 242 10.20 -19.25 -21.16
CA VAL A 242 11.32 -18.58 -20.50
C VAL A 242 12.34 -18.10 -21.53
N GLY A 243 12.63 -16.81 -21.51
CA GLY A 243 13.68 -16.18 -22.30
C GLY A 243 15.04 -16.18 -21.58
N PRO A 244 16.13 -15.88 -22.29
CA PRO A 244 17.49 -15.95 -21.75
C PRO A 244 17.78 -14.95 -20.61
N ASP A 245 17.03 -13.86 -20.54
CA ASP A 245 17.19 -12.81 -19.53
C ASP A 245 16.13 -12.84 -18.42
N ASP A 246 15.15 -13.75 -18.48
CA ASP A 246 13.99 -13.73 -17.59
C ASP A 246 14.37 -14.01 -16.13
N LEU A 247 15.37 -14.87 -15.89
CA LEU A 247 15.91 -15.06 -14.54
C LEU A 247 16.47 -13.76 -13.96
N LYS A 248 17.23 -12.98 -14.74
CA LYS A 248 17.77 -11.70 -14.29
C LYS A 248 16.68 -10.67 -14.03
N LYS A 249 15.63 -10.65 -14.86
CA LYS A 249 14.47 -9.76 -14.68
C LYS A 249 13.70 -10.11 -13.40
N ASP A 250 13.51 -11.39 -13.11
CA ASP A 250 12.81 -11.85 -11.90
C ASP A 250 13.64 -11.55 -10.64
N GLN A 251 14.95 -11.82 -10.68
CA GLN A 251 15.88 -11.41 -9.61
C GLN A 251 15.87 -9.90 -9.37
N LEU A 252 15.82 -9.09 -10.44
CA LEU A 252 15.72 -7.62 -10.37
C LEU A 252 14.39 -7.17 -9.73
N ALA A 253 13.28 -7.81 -10.09
CA ALA A 253 11.97 -7.51 -9.49
C ALA A 253 11.97 -7.78 -7.98
N HIS A 254 12.53 -8.91 -7.54
CA HIS A 254 12.66 -9.23 -6.12
C HIS A 254 13.66 -8.31 -5.39
N ALA A 255 14.70 -7.83 -6.08
CA ALA A 255 15.62 -6.84 -5.51
C ALA A 255 14.89 -5.50 -5.24
N ILE A 256 14.00 -5.07 -6.13
CA ILE A 256 13.15 -3.89 -5.91
C ILE A 256 12.20 -4.12 -4.73
N LEU A 257 11.47 -5.25 -4.72
CA LEU A 257 10.53 -5.59 -3.65
C LEU A 257 11.18 -5.57 -2.27
N LEU A 258 12.36 -6.18 -2.13
CA LEU A 258 13.01 -6.41 -0.84
C LEU A 258 13.91 -5.25 -0.38
N SER A 259 14.15 -4.22 -1.19
CA SER A 259 15.01 -3.09 -0.82
C SER A 259 14.27 -1.75 -0.71
N LEU A 260 13.10 -1.60 -1.32
CA LEU A 260 12.34 -0.35 -1.27
C LEU A 260 11.32 -0.32 -0.10
N ARG A 261 10.59 0.80 0.03
CA ARG A 261 9.60 1.03 1.09
C ARG A 261 8.45 0.03 1.04
N GLY A 262 7.73 -0.13 2.13
CA GLY A 262 6.61 -1.03 2.31
C GLY A 262 6.96 -2.31 3.06
N VAL A 263 5.97 -3.14 3.33
CA VAL A 263 6.09 -4.45 3.95
C VAL A 263 6.03 -5.52 2.85
N PRO A 264 7.18 -6.09 2.45
CA PRO A 264 7.23 -6.98 1.29
C PRO A 264 6.60 -8.33 1.57
N SER A 265 5.79 -8.80 0.64
CA SER A 265 5.23 -10.15 0.60
C SER A 265 5.72 -10.87 -0.66
N VAL A 266 6.43 -11.98 -0.47
CA VAL A 266 6.81 -12.91 -1.55
C VAL A 266 5.71 -13.94 -1.66
N TYR A 267 5.08 -14.06 -2.83
CA TYR A 267 4.06 -15.06 -3.04
C TYR A 267 4.71 -16.44 -3.15
N TYR A 268 4.18 -17.43 -2.41
CA TYR A 268 4.78 -18.77 -2.34
C TYR A 268 4.98 -19.37 -3.74
N GLY A 269 6.14 -19.94 -3.97
CA GLY A 269 6.50 -20.56 -5.27
C GLY A 269 7.24 -19.61 -6.21
N ASP A 270 7.25 -18.30 -5.99
CA ASP A 270 8.05 -17.37 -6.79
C ASP A 270 9.55 -17.66 -6.59
N GLU A 271 9.95 -18.11 -5.38
CA GLU A 271 11.30 -18.57 -5.07
C GLU A 271 11.72 -19.83 -5.86
N PHE A 272 10.75 -20.55 -6.41
CA PHE A 272 10.95 -21.71 -7.30
C PHE A 272 10.71 -21.38 -8.77
N GLY A 273 10.49 -20.12 -9.11
CA GLY A 273 10.30 -19.63 -10.48
C GLY A 273 8.99 -20.05 -11.13
N LEU A 274 7.93 -20.28 -10.36
CA LEU A 274 6.61 -20.62 -10.88
C LEU A 274 6.02 -19.49 -11.74
N THR A 275 5.28 -19.87 -12.81
CA THR A 275 4.78 -18.94 -13.84
C THR A 275 3.27 -18.96 -14.05
N GLY A 276 2.49 -19.26 -13.02
CA GLY A 276 1.02 -19.26 -13.11
C GLY A 276 0.43 -17.87 -13.37
N GLY A 277 -0.41 -17.75 -14.40
CA GLY A 277 -0.84 -16.47 -14.94
C GLY A 277 -1.96 -15.76 -14.20
N GLU A 278 -2.93 -16.47 -13.66
CA GLU A 278 -4.09 -15.87 -12.96
C GLU A 278 -4.84 -16.94 -12.15
N ASP A 279 -5.58 -16.52 -11.13
CA ASP A 279 -6.46 -17.33 -10.29
C ASP A 279 -6.01 -18.79 -10.13
N LYS A 280 -6.68 -19.77 -10.74
CA LYS A 280 -6.36 -21.21 -10.60
C LYS A 280 -4.94 -21.56 -11.04
N GLU A 281 -4.42 -20.86 -12.03
CA GLU A 281 -3.07 -21.09 -12.56
C GLU A 281 -1.97 -20.61 -11.60
N ALA A 282 -2.27 -19.63 -10.75
CA ALA A 282 -1.35 -19.12 -9.75
C ALA A 282 -1.36 -19.92 -8.43
N ARG A 283 -2.22 -20.96 -8.30
CA ARG A 283 -2.40 -21.73 -7.07
C ARG A 283 -1.77 -23.13 -7.15
N GLN A 284 -0.62 -23.25 -7.85
CA GLN A 284 0.09 -24.52 -8.00
C GLN A 284 0.56 -25.05 -6.64
N ASP A 285 0.51 -26.40 -6.51
CA ASP A 285 1.16 -27.09 -5.40
C ASP A 285 2.68 -26.99 -5.47
N LEU A 286 3.33 -26.92 -4.32
CA LEU A 286 4.78 -27.10 -4.18
C LEU A 286 5.17 -28.57 -3.98
N PHE A 287 4.20 -29.43 -3.63
CA PHE A 287 4.34 -30.87 -3.45
C PHE A 287 4.26 -31.61 -4.79
N PRO A 288 4.58 -32.93 -4.84
CA PRO A 288 4.38 -33.74 -6.03
C PRO A 288 2.93 -33.66 -6.52
N THR A 289 2.75 -33.22 -7.76
CA THR A 289 1.41 -33.00 -8.32
C THR A 289 1.04 -34.07 -9.34
N LYS A 290 -0.25 -34.40 -9.43
CA LYS A 290 -0.84 -35.20 -10.50
C LYS A 290 -1.41 -34.37 -11.65
N VAL A 291 -1.37 -33.05 -11.55
CA VAL A 291 -1.86 -32.12 -12.58
C VAL A 291 -0.82 -32.03 -13.70
N SER A 292 -1.08 -32.66 -14.84
CA SER A 292 -0.16 -32.78 -15.98
C SER A 292 0.32 -31.40 -16.45
N LYS A 293 -0.54 -30.40 -16.45
CA LYS A 293 -0.21 -29.02 -16.82
C LYS A 293 0.90 -28.46 -15.92
N TRP A 294 0.83 -28.67 -14.61
CA TRP A 294 1.84 -28.16 -13.67
C TRP A 294 3.15 -28.95 -13.73
N GLN A 295 3.09 -30.23 -14.12
CA GLN A 295 4.30 -31.04 -14.32
C GLN A 295 5.16 -30.54 -15.47
N THR A 296 4.53 -29.99 -16.52
CA THR A 296 5.19 -29.53 -17.74
C THR A 296 5.33 -28.00 -17.84
N GLN A 297 4.76 -27.27 -16.87
CA GLN A 297 4.82 -25.82 -16.87
C GLN A 297 6.27 -25.33 -16.78
N HIS A 298 6.64 -24.40 -17.67
CA HIS A 298 7.94 -23.77 -17.62
C HIS A 298 8.14 -22.98 -16.31
N ARG A 299 9.40 -22.91 -15.87
CA ARG A 299 9.82 -22.20 -14.65
C ARG A 299 11.00 -21.29 -14.95
N ILE A 300 11.07 -20.16 -14.29
CA ILE A 300 12.22 -19.28 -14.37
C ILE A 300 13.34 -19.85 -13.48
N GLY A 301 14.53 -20.04 -14.05
CA GLY A 301 15.72 -20.51 -13.31
C GLY A 301 15.80 -22.00 -13.05
N SER A 302 14.85 -22.80 -13.53
CA SER A 302 14.92 -24.27 -13.48
C SER A 302 14.09 -24.90 -14.60
N ASP A 303 14.30 -26.21 -14.82
CA ASP A 303 13.44 -27.01 -15.70
C ASP A 303 12.05 -27.24 -15.09
N PRO A 304 11.04 -27.63 -15.90
CA PRO A 304 9.76 -28.11 -15.40
C PRO A 304 9.93 -29.26 -14.39
N ILE A 305 9.04 -29.28 -13.37
CA ILE A 305 9.22 -30.15 -12.20
C ILE A 305 8.95 -31.64 -12.45
N GLY A 306 8.13 -31.96 -13.48
CA GLY A 306 7.64 -33.32 -13.67
C GLY A 306 6.80 -33.79 -12.48
N THR A 307 7.15 -34.96 -11.94
CA THR A 307 6.48 -35.55 -10.77
C THR A 307 7.21 -35.31 -9.44
N ALA A 308 8.29 -34.48 -9.44
CA ALA A 308 9.05 -34.17 -8.24
C ALA A 308 8.35 -33.12 -7.36
N SER A 309 8.91 -32.83 -6.19
CA SER A 309 8.51 -31.71 -5.33
C SER A 309 9.31 -30.45 -5.68
N SER A 310 8.70 -29.27 -5.59
CA SER A 310 9.43 -28.01 -5.74
C SER A 310 10.55 -27.86 -4.70
N PHE A 311 10.39 -28.46 -3.52
CA PHE A 311 11.39 -28.45 -2.45
C PHE A 311 12.67 -29.24 -2.78
N ASP A 312 12.61 -30.13 -3.80
CA ASP A 312 13.76 -30.93 -4.24
C ASP A 312 14.61 -30.21 -5.32
N ILE A 313 14.15 -29.03 -5.76
CA ILE A 313 14.79 -28.28 -6.86
C ILE A 313 15.56 -27.07 -6.30
N LYS A 314 16.79 -26.91 -6.76
CA LYS A 314 17.55 -25.68 -6.55
C LYS A 314 17.15 -24.65 -7.58
N ASN A 315 16.83 -23.42 -7.13
CA ASN A 315 16.54 -22.30 -8.00
C ASN A 315 17.34 -21.06 -7.56
N PRO A 316 18.04 -20.36 -8.46
CA PRO A 316 18.79 -19.15 -8.13
C PRO A 316 17.94 -18.02 -7.53
N LEU A 317 16.62 -17.99 -7.79
CA LEU A 317 15.70 -17.03 -7.19
C LEU A 317 15.63 -17.20 -5.67
N MET A 318 15.61 -18.43 -5.17
CA MET A 318 15.62 -18.69 -3.72
C MET A 318 16.86 -18.07 -3.04
N ASP A 319 18.04 -18.26 -3.60
CA ASP A 319 19.29 -17.69 -3.05
C ASP A 319 19.24 -16.15 -3.09
N THR A 320 18.71 -15.57 -4.18
CA THR A 320 18.56 -14.13 -4.34
C THR A 320 17.59 -13.57 -3.29
N ILE A 321 16.38 -14.13 -3.18
CA ILE A 321 15.36 -13.70 -2.21
C ILE A 321 15.89 -13.83 -0.78
N LYS A 322 16.52 -14.97 -0.46
CA LYS A 322 17.10 -15.20 0.87
C LYS A 322 18.14 -14.15 1.23
N SER A 323 19.11 -13.90 0.35
CA SER A 323 20.21 -12.94 0.61
C SER A 323 19.70 -11.50 0.75
N LEU A 324 18.72 -11.10 -0.07
CA LEU A 324 18.09 -9.78 0.01
C LEU A 324 17.23 -9.61 1.27
N ASN A 325 16.49 -10.66 1.66
CA ASN A 325 15.72 -10.64 2.89
C ASN A 325 16.62 -10.57 4.13
N GLU A 326 17.71 -11.32 4.16
CA GLU A 326 18.71 -11.25 5.24
C GLU A 326 19.33 -9.85 5.34
N LEU A 327 19.62 -9.22 4.20
CA LEU A 327 20.13 -7.84 4.17
C LEU A 327 19.07 -6.88 4.73
N ARG A 328 17.82 -6.99 4.27
CA ARG A 328 16.71 -6.13 4.72
C ARG A 328 16.49 -6.20 6.23
N VAL A 329 16.37 -7.41 6.78
CA VAL A 329 16.09 -7.62 8.23
C VAL A 329 17.20 -7.04 9.11
N LYS A 330 18.45 -7.08 8.65
CA LYS A 330 19.60 -6.54 9.38
C LYS A 330 19.82 -5.03 9.19
N THR A 331 19.04 -4.39 8.30
CA THR A 331 19.27 -3.00 7.87
C THR A 331 18.06 -2.12 8.15
N PRO A 332 18.05 -1.36 9.27
CA PRO A 332 16.96 -0.45 9.60
C PRO A 332 16.58 0.53 8.47
N ALA A 333 17.55 1.06 7.75
CA ALA A 333 17.29 1.92 6.61
C ALA A 333 16.42 1.26 5.52
N LEU A 334 16.54 -0.06 5.30
CA LEU A 334 15.72 -0.79 4.33
C LEU A 334 14.33 -1.17 4.87
N THR A 335 14.16 -1.29 6.19
CA THR A 335 12.88 -1.65 6.80
C THR A 335 11.98 -0.45 7.12
N ARG A 336 12.55 0.64 7.66
CA ARG A 336 11.79 1.80 8.17
C ARG A 336 12.37 3.16 7.77
N GLY A 337 13.46 3.17 7.00
CA GLY A 337 14.14 4.40 6.62
C GLY A 337 13.33 5.26 5.66
N ALA A 338 13.58 6.57 5.69
CA ALA A 338 13.12 7.50 4.69
C ALA A 338 13.52 7.03 3.28
N GLN A 339 12.69 7.33 2.28
CA GLN A 339 12.96 6.98 0.88
C GLN A 339 13.00 8.23 0.02
N ARG A 340 13.99 8.34 -0.86
CA ARG A 340 14.11 9.44 -1.82
C ARG A 340 14.56 8.95 -3.18
N THR A 341 13.89 9.39 -4.24
CA THR A 341 14.31 9.15 -5.62
C THR A 341 15.37 10.17 -6.04
N PHE A 342 16.48 9.72 -6.60
CA PHE A 342 17.54 10.55 -7.19
C PHE A 342 17.57 10.48 -8.71
N PHE A 343 17.11 9.38 -9.28
CA PHE A 343 17.05 9.17 -10.72
C PHE A 343 15.92 8.21 -11.08
N ALA A 344 15.10 8.55 -12.07
CA ALA A 344 14.02 7.69 -12.59
C ALA A 344 13.79 8.02 -14.06
N LYS A 345 14.53 7.38 -14.96
CA LYS A 345 14.45 7.64 -16.40
C LYS A 345 15.06 6.51 -17.21
N ASP A 346 14.55 6.32 -18.44
CA ASP A 346 15.14 5.42 -19.46
C ASP A 346 15.41 3.99 -18.94
N GLY A 347 14.50 3.45 -18.12
CA GLY A 347 14.62 2.11 -17.54
C GLY A 347 15.66 1.99 -16.44
N VAL A 348 16.08 3.11 -15.84
CA VAL A 348 16.97 3.14 -14.68
C VAL A 348 16.33 3.90 -13.54
N LEU A 349 16.41 3.33 -12.34
CA LEU A 349 15.92 3.90 -11.09
C LEU A 349 17.06 3.98 -10.07
N ALA A 350 17.25 5.13 -9.43
CA ALA A 350 18.15 5.25 -8.27
C ALA A 350 17.40 5.84 -7.07
N ILE A 351 17.48 5.13 -5.94
CA ILE A 351 16.75 5.42 -4.70
C ILE A 351 17.72 5.47 -3.52
N GLY A 352 17.58 6.47 -2.68
CA GLY A 352 18.24 6.52 -1.39
C GLY A 352 17.31 6.08 -0.25
N ARG A 353 17.86 5.35 0.72
CA ARG A 353 17.20 4.98 1.98
C ARG A 353 18.03 5.49 3.15
N TYR A 354 17.35 6.09 4.12
CA TYR A 354 18.01 6.70 5.26
C TYR A 354 17.25 6.46 6.58
N ASP A 355 17.94 5.93 7.59
CA ASP A 355 17.38 5.77 8.92
C ASP A 355 17.99 6.79 9.89
N LEU A 356 17.16 7.70 10.41
CA LEU A 356 17.55 8.77 11.33
C LEU A 356 18.08 8.24 12.67
N GLU A 357 17.52 7.14 13.18
CA GLU A 357 17.90 6.61 14.50
C GLU A 357 19.30 5.98 14.49
N THR A 358 19.61 5.21 13.44
CA THR A 358 20.91 4.55 13.29
C THR A 358 21.90 5.36 12.45
N ASN A 359 21.45 6.47 11.88
CA ASN A 359 22.22 7.31 10.95
C ASN A 359 22.81 6.51 9.79
N SER A 360 22.12 5.44 9.37
CA SER A 360 22.55 4.59 8.26
C SER A 360 21.96 5.04 6.96
N ARG A 361 22.81 5.13 5.91
CA ARG A 361 22.41 5.57 4.57
C ARG A 361 22.76 4.52 3.54
N TYR A 362 21.79 4.22 2.68
CA TYR A 362 21.92 3.32 1.56
C TYR A 362 21.53 4.01 0.25
N LEU A 363 22.18 3.61 -0.83
CA LEU A 363 21.83 4.01 -2.18
C LEU A 363 21.61 2.75 -3.00
N MET A 364 20.50 2.67 -3.71
CA MET A 364 20.17 1.56 -4.59
C MET A 364 20.07 2.06 -6.03
N ALA A 365 20.49 1.25 -6.98
CA ALA A 365 20.32 1.52 -8.40
C ALA A 365 19.86 0.24 -9.11
N PHE A 366 18.91 0.38 -10.03
CA PHE A 366 18.25 -0.71 -10.76
C PHE A 366 18.25 -0.40 -12.25
N ASN A 367 18.54 -1.38 -13.09
CA ASN A 367 18.57 -1.24 -14.54
C ASN A 367 17.72 -2.35 -15.20
N SER A 368 16.61 -1.98 -15.84
CA SER A 368 15.75 -2.88 -16.59
C SER A 368 16.05 -2.95 -18.10
N ASN A 369 17.19 -2.38 -18.54
CA ASN A 369 17.62 -2.45 -19.93
C ASN A 369 18.49 -3.70 -20.20
N SER A 370 18.51 -4.13 -21.47
CA SER A 370 19.37 -5.22 -21.95
C SER A 370 20.84 -4.84 -22.13
N GLY A 371 21.21 -3.60 -21.88
CA GLY A 371 22.59 -3.09 -21.90
C GLY A 371 22.96 -2.42 -20.59
N THR A 372 24.26 -2.29 -20.34
CA THR A 372 24.79 -1.52 -19.21
C THR A 372 24.36 -0.05 -19.31
N LYS A 373 24.01 0.54 -18.18
CA LYS A 373 23.70 1.97 -18.06
C LYS A 373 24.66 2.64 -17.09
N ASN A 374 25.06 3.85 -17.45
CA ASN A 374 25.82 4.75 -16.60
C ASN A 374 24.91 5.94 -16.24
N ILE A 375 24.79 6.25 -14.96
CA ILE A 375 24.03 7.41 -14.47
C ILE A 375 24.86 8.24 -13.53
N SER A 376 24.56 9.53 -13.46
CA SER A 376 25.18 10.43 -12.49
C SER A 376 24.15 11.41 -11.91
N PHE A 377 24.28 11.71 -10.62
CA PHE A 377 23.51 12.72 -9.91
C PHE A 377 24.30 13.26 -8.72
N ASN A 378 23.87 14.39 -8.17
CA ASN A 378 24.53 15.02 -7.04
C ASN A 378 23.90 14.61 -5.70
N LEU A 379 24.75 14.45 -4.68
CA LEU A 379 24.37 14.37 -3.28
C LEU A 379 24.88 15.63 -2.54
N ASP A 380 24.24 15.97 -1.42
CA ASP A 380 24.70 17.10 -0.57
C ASP A 380 26.02 16.78 0.16
N LEU A 381 26.33 15.50 0.37
CA LEU A 381 27.56 15.06 0.99
C LEU A 381 28.65 14.79 -0.06
N ALA A 382 29.81 15.42 0.09
CA ALA A 382 30.94 15.21 -0.80
C ALA A 382 31.81 14.01 -0.39
N ASP A 383 32.41 13.35 -1.40
CA ASP A 383 33.47 12.33 -1.24
C ASP A 383 33.10 11.17 -0.30
N ALA A 384 31.83 10.75 -0.31
CA ALA A 384 31.37 9.62 0.49
C ALA A 384 32.00 8.31 0.02
N GLN A 385 32.30 7.45 1.00
CA GLN A 385 32.80 6.09 0.78
C GLN A 385 31.62 5.11 0.72
N TRP A 386 31.58 4.25 -0.30
CA TRP A 386 30.49 3.32 -0.54
C TRP A 386 30.96 1.87 -0.51
N GLN A 387 30.18 0.99 0.10
CA GLN A 387 30.38 -0.45 0.09
C GLN A 387 29.22 -1.15 -0.60
N ASN A 388 29.49 -1.92 -1.65
CA ASN A 388 28.46 -2.75 -2.26
C ASN A 388 28.05 -3.89 -1.30
N LYS A 389 26.75 -4.04 -1.07
CA LYS A 389 26.14 -5.04 -0.18
C LYS A 389 25.38 -6.11 -0.97
N SER A 390 24.93 -5.79 -2.19
CA SER A 390 24.20 -6.73 -3.06
C SER A 390 24.19 -6.22 -4.50
N GLY A 391 24.12 -7.16 -5.43
CA GLY A 391 24.08 -6.87 -6.87
C GLY A 391 25.45 -6.66 -7.50
N SER A 392 25.47 -6.42 -8.82
CA SER A 392 26.69 -6.34 -9.64
C SER A 392 27.05 -4.93 -10.10
N ALA A 393 26.24 -3.91 -9.76
CA ALA A 393 26.56 -2.53 -10.09
C ALA A 393 27.78 -2.02 -9.32
N THR A 394 28.46 -1.02 -9.87
CA THR A 394 29.58 -0.33 -9.23
C THR A 394 29.28 1.15 -9.03
N ILE A 395 29.83 1.73 -7.98
CA ILE A 395 29.60 3.12 -7.59
C ILE A 395 30.93 3.84 -7.36
N SER A 396 31.01 5.09 -7.76
CA SER A 396 32.08 6.02 -7.41
C SER A 396 31.49 7.38 -7.08
N GLN A 397 32.15 8.14 -6.22
CA GLN A 397 31.78 9.51 -5.93
C GLN A 397 33.01 10.41 -5.93
N LYS A 398 32.88 11.56 -6.59
CA LYS A 398 33.91 12.60 -6.58
C LYS A 398 33.23 13.93 -6.25
N GLN A 399 33.65 14.55 -5.15
CA GLN A 399 32.90 15.66 -4.57
C GLN A 399 31.42 15.25 -4.36
N ASN A 400 30.49 16.04 -4.85
CA ASN A 400 29.05 15.77 -4.72
C ASN A 400 28.50 14.85 -5.83
N LEU A 401 29.29 14.59 -6.90
CA LEU A 401 28.82 13.80 -8.05
C LEU A 401 29.01 12.31 -7.80
N VAL A 402 27.91 11.61 -7.68
CA VAL A 402 27.86 10.14 -7.69
C VAL A 402 27.74 9.65 -9.13
N THR A 403 28.49 8.61 -9.48
CA THR A 403 28.38 7.90 -10.75
C THR A 403 28.20 6.41 -10.49
N ILE A 404 27.23 5.77 -11.15
CA ILE A 404 26.92 4.36 -11.00
C ILE A 404 26.87 3.70 -12.37
N ASP A 405 27.64 2.60 -12.52
CA ASP A 405 27.57 1.70 -13.67
C ASP A 405 26.74 0.48 -13.29
N ILE A 406 25.65 0.23 -14.04
CA ILE A 406 24.68 -0.81 -13.73
C ILE A 406 24.57 -1.75 -14.92
N PRO A 407 25.04 -3.00 -14.81
CA PRO A 407 24.92 -3.99 -15.87
C PRO A 407 23.47 -4.25 -16.29
N ALA A 408 23.28 -4.93 -17.44
CA ALA A 408 21.95 -5.29 -17.96
C ALA A 408 21.14 -6.11 -16.94
N TYR A 409 19.87 -5.75 -16.76
CA TYR A 409 18.92 -6.42 -15.85
C TYR A 409 19.52 -6.68 -14.46
N SER A 410 20.15 -5.67 -13.87
CA SER A 410 20.89 -5.79 -12.63
C SER A 410 20.61 -4.65 -11.66
N TRP A 411 21.18 -4.78 -10.46
CA TRP A 411 21.07 -3.79 -9.39
C TRP A 411 22.38 -3.62 -8.64
N GLY A 412 22.43 -2.58 -7.82
CA GLY A 412 23.41 -2.40 -6.75
C GLY A 412 22.74 -1.85 -5.51
N ILE A 413 23.10 -2.38 -4.34
CA ILE A 413 22.73 -1.85 -3.02
C ILE A 413 24.02 -1.46 -2.31
N PHE A 414 24.20 -0.19 -2.04
CA PHE A 414 25.42 0.39 -1.52
C PHE A 414 25.17 1.00 -0.15
N GLU A 415 25.98 0.61 0.83
CA GLU A 415 26.01 1.21 2.17
C GLU A 415 27.04 2.33 2.20
N MET A 416 26.66 3.50 2.70
CA MET A 416 27.60 4.58 2.93
C MET A 416 28.39 4.34 4.21
N LYS A 417 29.71 4.42 4.13
CA LYS A 417 30.66 4.22 5.25
C LYS A 417 31.18 5.52 5.86
N THR A 418 30.91 6.64 5.22
CA THR A 418 31.35 7.95 5.71
C THR A 418 30.51 8.39 6.90
N ASP A 419 31.17 8.77 7.99
CA ASP A 419 30.51 9.34 9.17
C ASP A 419 29.97 10.74 8.86
N LEU A 420 28.65 10.86 8.77
CA LEU A 420 27.95 12.11 8.43
C LEU A 420 28.12 13.21 9.49
N VAL A 421 28.26 12.84 10.75
CA VAL A 421 28.39 13.82 11.84
C VAL A 421 29.76 14.50 11.81
N LYS A 422 30.79 13.72 11.42
CA LYS A 422 32.18 14.21 11.37
C LYS A 422 32.52 14.93 10.08
N ASN A 423 31.83 14.62 8.97
CA ASN A 423 32.15 15.09 7.62
C ASN A 423 31.07 16.03 7.08
N LYS A 424 30.63 17.05 7.84
CA LYS A 424 29.76 18.10 7.32
C LYS A 424 30.41 18.80 6.13
N SER A 425 30.03 18.42 4.92
CA SER A 425 30.61 18.99 3.71
C SER A 425 29.87 20.19 3.15
N SER A 426 28.62 20.45 3.54
CA SER A 426 27.92 21.64 3.06
C SER A 426 28.27 22.85 3.92
N SER A 427 28.90 23.83 3.31
CA SER A 427 29.20 25.15 3.91
C SER A 427 27.91 25.97 4.15
N ALA A 428 26.79 25.58 3.57
CA ALA A 428 25.52 26.26 3.70
C ALA A 428 24.60 25.56 4.69
N ALA A 429 24.09 26.30 5.67
CA ALA A 429 23.09 25.79 6.61
C ALA A 429 21.80 25.36 5.88
N ALA A 430 21.19 24.28 6.35
CA ALA A 430 19.87 23.87 5.87
C ALA A 430 18.84 24.99 6.09
N LYS A 431 17.93 25.16 5.13
CA LYS A 431 16.88 26.20 5.17
C LYS A 431 15.54 25.57 4.80
N ILE A 432 14.48 26.05 5.45
CA ILE A 432 13.09 25.74 5.12
C ILE A 432 12.49 26.93 4.37
N VAL A 433 11.87 26.65 3.22
CA VAL A 433 11.03 27.59 2.48
C VAL A 433 9.63 26.99 2.42
N LEU A 434 8.65 27.68 3.00
CA LEU A 434 7.24 27.26 2.93
C LEU A 434 6.64 27.70 1.60
N ASP A 435 5.87 26.82 0.97
CA ASP A 435 4.99 27.20 -0.12
C ASP A 435 3.67 27.79 0.45
N GLU A 436 2.97 28.60 -0.34
CA GLU A 436 1.65 29.10 0.04
C GLU A 436 0.66 27.91 0.12
N PRO A 437 -0.08 27.74 1.24
CA PRO A 437 -1.07 26.67 1.37
C PRO A 437 -2.21 26.86 0.37
N LYS A 438 -2.67 25.76 -0.24
CA LYS A 438 -3.71 25.79 -1.28
C LYS A 438 -4.67 24.62 -1.17
N LEU A 439 -5.90 24.79 -1.65
CA LEU A 439 -6.86 23.68 -1.78
C LEU A 439 -6.31 22.63 -2.77
N ASN A 440 -6.55 21.36 -2.44
CA ASN A 440 -6.28 20.28 -3.39
C ASN A 440 -7.36 20.29 -4.48
N ILE A 441 -6.96 20.51 -5.74
CA ILE A 441 -7.92 20.60 -6.86
C ILE A 441 -8.54 19.24 -7.20
N ASP A 442 -7.82 18.17 -6.93
CA ASP A 442 -8.27 16.78 -7.18
C ASP A 442 -9.17 16.26 -6.06
N ARG A 443 -8.97 16.79 -4.85
CA ARG A 443 -9.70 16.43 -3.64
C ARG A 443 -10.06 17.70 -2.86
N ARG A 444 -11.21 18.29 -3.15
CA ARG A 444 -11.66 19.57 -2.56
C ARG A 444 -11.95 19.53 -1.06
N ASP A 445 -11.99 18.37 -0.45
CA ASP A 445 -12.06 18.14 0.99
C ASP A 445 -10.70 18.21 1.68
N GLN A 446 -9.61 18.37 0.91
CA GLN A 446 -8.24 18.45 1.38
C GLN A 446 -7.56 19.78 0.97
N PHE A 447 -6.50 20.12 1.68
CA PHE A 447 -5.57 21.18 1.29
C PHE A 447 -4.13 20.68 1.31
N ILE A 448 -3.24 21.39 0.63
CA ILE A 448 -1.84 21.01 0.48
C ILE A 448 -1.00 21.95 1.34
N LEU A 449 -0.21 21.37 2.25
CA LEU A 449 0.91 22.03 2.89
C LEU A 449 2.19 21.49 2.28
N SER A 450 3.07 22.38 1.88
CA SER A 450 4.29 22.02 1.18
C SER A 450 5.46 22.88 1.65
N ALA A 451 6.64 22.28 1.73
CA ALA A 451 7.87 22.97 2.08
C ALA A 451 9.06 22.42 1.29
N GLN A 452 10.01 23.26 0.99
CA GLN A 452 11.32 22.86 0.48
C GLN A 452 12.35 22.92 1.62
N VAL A 453 13.13 21.86 1.79
CA VAL A 453 14.31 21.87 2.67
C VAL A 453 15.55 21.77 1.80
N THR A 454 16.38 22.81 1.83
CA THR A 454 17.57 22.93 0.97
C THR A 454 18.84 22.59 1.71
N ASN A 455 19.88 22.22 0.97
CA ASN A 455 21.21 21.84 1.46
C ASN A 455 21.23 20.58 2.35
N VAL A 456 20.27 19.67 2.12
CA VAL A 456 20.23 18.35 2.73
C VAL A 456 19.61 17.34 1.77
N ASP A 457 20.14 16.12 1.73
CA ASP A 457 19.55 15.04 0.94
C ASP A 457 18.32 14.43 1.62
N PHE A 458 18.31 14.35 2.94
CA PHE A 458 17.24 13.75 3.73
C PHE A 458 16.91 14.61 4.95
N ALA A 459 15.63 14.77 5.21
CA ALA A 459 15.07 15.32 6.43
C ALA A 459 13.76 14.59 6.77
N ALA A 460 13.41 14.53 8.04
CA ALA A 460 12.05 14.24 8.47
C ALA A 460 11.33 15.56 8.69
N VAL A 461 10.32 15.85 7.90
CA VAL A 461 9.66 17.15 7.84
C VAL A 461 8.28 17.04 8.46
N ASP A 462 8.16 17.48 9.71
CA ASP A 462 6.92 17.48 10.48
C ASP A 462 6.11 18.74 10.17
N PHE A 463 4.95 18.57 9.57
CA PHE A 463 3.97 19.63 9.34
C PHE A 463 3.08 19.76 10.56
N GLN A 464 3.08 20.93 11.17
CA GLN A 464 2.34 21.20 12.40
C GLN A 464 1.31 22.30 12.19
N ILE A 465 0.11 22.08 12.72
CA ILE A 465 -0.97 23.09 12.76
C ILE A 465 -1.20 23.50 14.21
N LYS A 466 -1.44 24.80 14.39
CA LYS A 466 -1.94 25.39 15.63
C LYS A 466 -3.32 25.95 15.38
N ASP A 467 -4.33 25.24 15.88
CA ASP A 467 -5.76 25.57 15.84
C ASP A 467 -6.38 25.51 17.26
N GLY A 468 -5.57 25.89 18.23
CA GLY A 468 -5.81 25.91 19.65
C GLY A 468 -4.57 26.46 20.36
N GLU A 469 -4.30 25.98 21.59
CA GLU A 469 -3.14 26.47 22.36
C GLU A 469 -1.81 25.86 21.89
N ASN A 470 -1.82 24.60 21.44
CA ASN A 470 -0.62 23.84 21.14
C ASN A 470 -0.45 23.55 19.64
N TRP A 471 0.81 23.35 19.23
CA TRP A 471 1.15 22.80 17.93
C TRP A 471 0.89 21.28 17.93
N ARG A 472 0.20 20.77 16.91
CA ARG A 472 0.03 19.33 16.68
C ARG A 472 0.54 18.94 15.31
N SER A 473 1.15 17.78 15.20
CA SER A 473 1.52 17.20 13.91
C SER A 473 0.28 16.83 13.10
N VAL A 474 0.32 17.08 11.80
CA VAL A 474 -0.66 16.60 10.82
C VAL A 474 -0.02 15.62 9.83
N GLY A 475 1.26 15.35 9.99
CA GLY A 475 2.00 14.37 9.23
C GLY A 475 3.48 14.67 9.17
N VAL A 476 4.29 13.61 9.10
CA VAL A 476 5.75 13.68 8.93
C VAL A 476 6.11 13.08 7.59
N ASP A 477 6.53 13.94 6.67
CA ASP A 477 7.06 13.51 5.39
C ASP A 477 8.58 13.30 5.48
N LYS A 478 9.04 12.14 5.02
CA LYS A 478 10.46 11.75 5.00
C LYS A 478 11.00 11.58 3.57
N GLY A 479 10.15 11.75 2.56
CA GLY A 479 10.45 11.48 1.16
C GLY A 479 10.25 12.71 0.29
N ALA A 480 11.30 13.53 0.09
CA ALA A 480 11.18 14.67 -0.83
C ALA A 480 10.80 14.22 -2.24
N THR A 481 9.87 14.94 -2.88
CA THR A 481 9.44 14.69 -4.25
C THR A 481 10.59 14.75 -5.23
N PHE A 482 10.54 13.91 -6.25
CA PHE A 482 11.44 13.87 -7.38
C PHE A 482 10.75 14.43 -8.64
N SER A 483 11.46 15.22 -9.41
CA SER A 483 11.06 15.64 -10.75
C SER A 483 12.29 15.73 -11.63
N THR A 484 12.14 15.47 -12.91
CA THR A 484 13.19 15.77 -13.91
C THR A 484 13.37 17.26 -14.11
N ASP A 485 12.38 18.08 -13.72
CA ASP A 485 12.48 19.54 -13.65
C ASP A 485 13.02 19.95 -12.27
N ALA A 486 14.20 20.56 -12.25
CA ALA A 486 14.90 20.99 -11.04
C ALA A 486 14.09 21.95 -10.15
N THR A 487 13.11 22.66 -10.72
CA THR A 487 12.27 23.62 -9.97
C THR A 487 11.25 22.93 -9.07
N SER A 488 10.89 21.68 -9.37
CA SER A 488 9.87 20.89 -8.67
C SER A 488 10.45 19.91 -7.66
N ASN A 489 11.77 19.76 -7.60
CA ASN A 489 12.47 18.82 -6.73
C ASN A 489 12.51 19.28 -5.26
N ASN A 490 12.69 18.30 -4.36
CA ASN A 490 12.97 18.50 -2.93
C ASN A 490 11.81 19.14 -2.16
N ARG A 491 10.57 18.89 -2.55
CA ARG A 491 9.40 19.32 -1.78
C ARG A 491 8.90 18.16 -0.91
N TYR A 492 8.65 18.49 0.33
CA TYR A 492 7.94 17.69 1.30
C TYR A 492 6.50 18.16 1.36
N ARG A 493 5.53 17.25 1.46
CA ARG A 493 4.11 17.59 1.37
C ARG A 493 3.25 16.74 2.30
N VAL A 494 2.15 17.32 2.75
CA VAL A 494 1.05 16.59 3.40
C VAL A 494 -0.29 17.13 2.89
N PHE A 495 -1.33 16.31 2.98
CA PHE A 495 -2.67 16.60 2.47
C PHE A 495 -3.72 16.51 3.59
N PRO A 496 -3.75 17.43 4.58
CA PRO A 496 -4.75 17.41 5.64
C PRO A 496 -6.16 17.61 5.10
N PHE A 497 -7.16 17.07 5.81
CA PHE A 497 -8.55 17.35 5.49
C PHE A 497 -9.00 18.67 6.08
N LEU A 498 -9.92 19.37 5.40
CA LEU A 498 -10.50 20.60 5.92
C LEU A 498 -11.23 20.37 7.26
N THR A 499 -11.77 19.18 7.45
CA THR A 499 -12.44 18.76 8.70
C THR A 499 -11.49 18.55 9.88
N ASP A 500 -10.20 18.37 9.62
CA ASP A 500 -9.18 18.16 10.65
C ASP A 500 -8.76 19.47 11.36
N VAL A 501 -9.28 20.63 10.93
CA VAL A 501 -8.84 21.95 11.39
C VAL A 501 -9.98 22.71 12.06
N ASN A 502 -9.71 23.31 13.23
CA ASN A 502 -10.65 24.22 13.88
C ASN A 502 -10.54 25.63 13.31
N TRP A 503 -11.30 25.91 12.27
CA TRP A 503 -11.27 27.19 11.53
C TRP A 503 -11.75 28.41 12.34
N ASN A 504 -12.35 28.21 13.52
CA ASN A 504 -12.80 29.31 14.37
C ASN A 504 -11.67 29.92 15.21
N LEU A 505 -10.49 29.28 15.22
CA LEU A 505 -9.34 29.69 16.04
C LEU A 505 -8.21 30.31 15.21
N SER A 506 -8.51 30.80 14.00
CA SER A 506 -7.52 31.39 13.08
C SER A 506 -6.27 30.52 12.95
N PRO A 507 -6.40 29.34 12.36
CA PRO A 507 -5.34 28.36 12.34
C PRO A 507 -4.09 28.84 11.59
N THR A 508 -2.93 28.44 12.10
CA THR A 508 -1.64 28.68 11.46
C THR A 508 -0.89 27.37 11.30
N TYR A 509 0.03 27.27 10.34
CA TYR A 509 0.91 26.13 10.23
C TYR A 509 2.38 26.54 10.25
N ARG A 510 3.22 25.60 10.63
CA ARG A 510 4.68 25.67 10.54
C ARG A 510 5.24 24.32 10.16
N VAL A 511 6.53 24.28 9.87
CA VAL A 511 7.28 23.04 9.60
C VAL A 511 8.46 22.95 10.55
N VAL A 512 8.68 21.76 11.09
CA VAL A 512 9.88 21.38 11.84
C VAL A 512 10.61 20.29 11.07
N ALA A 513 11.80 20.58 10.58
CA ALA A 513 12.62 19.58 9.89
C ALA A 513 13.71 19.05 10.83
N THR A 514 13.75 17.73 11.02
CA THR A 514 14.83 17.01 11.68
C THR A 514 15.84 16.53 10.65
N LEU A 515 17.08 16.95 10.80
CA LEU A 515 18.18 16.66 9.89
C LEU A 515 18.91 15.38 10.29
N TYR A 516 19.81 14.90 9.45
CA TYR A 516 20.57 13.67 9.66
C TYR A 516 21.51 13.70 10.89
N ASP A 517 21.83 14.87 11.45
CA ASP A 517 22.60 15.03 12.69
C ASP A 517 21.69 15.18 13.93
N ASN A 518 20.40 14.87 13.78
CA ASN A 518 19.33 15.04 14.77
C ASN A 518 19.11 16.50 15.22
N SER A 519 19.74 17.46 14.59
CA SER A 519 19.40 18.86 14.79
C SER A 519 18.06 19.18 14.15
N THR A 520 17.35 20.17 14.69
CA THR A 520 16.06 20.62 14.15
C THR A 520 16.13 22.05 13.70
N ILE A 521 15.44 22.34 12.61
CA ILE A 521 15.18 23.70 12.15
C ILE A 521 13.67 23.90 12.06
N THR A 522 13.20 25.11 12.38
CA THR A 522 11.77 25.43 12.41
C THR A 522 11.52 26.62 11.50
N SER A 523 10.48 26.56 10.68
CA SER A 523 10.05 27.66 9.83
C SER A 523 9.32 28.75 10.64
N GLN A 524 9.12 29.91 10.02
CA GLN A 524 8.09 30.83 10.47
C GLN A 524 6.70 30.20 10.30
N SER A 525 5.70 30.68 11.04
CA SER A 525 4.31 30.26 10.88
C SER A 525 3.58 31.10 9.83
N VAL A 526 2.64 30.44 9.13
CA VAL A 526 1.80 31.04 8.08
C VAL A 526 0.34 30.78 8.41
N SER A 527 -0.53 31.80 8.19
CA SER A 527 -1.98 31.65 8.39
C SER A 527 -2.61 30.75 7.35
N LEU A 528 -3.62 29.96 7.79
CA LEU A 528 -4.48 29.13 6.93
C LEU A 528 -5.82 29.80 6.63
N ASP A 529 -6.10 31.02 7.11
CA ASP A 529 -7.42 31.68 7.00
C ASP A 529 -7.95 31.79 5.56
N LYS A 530 -7.05 31.85 4.56
CA LYS A 530 -7.41 31.87 3.13
C LYS A 530 -8.09 30.58 2.64
N LEU A 531 -7.94 29.48 3.39
CA LEU A 531 -8.49 28.15 3.04
C LEU A 531 -9.79 27.86 3.78
N LYS A 532 -10.25 28.75 4.66
CA LYS A 532 -11.47 28.59 5.44
C LYS A 532 -12.66 28.26 4.52
N PRO A 533 -13.35 27.12 4.73
CA PRO A 533 -14.47 26.68 3.91
C PRO A 533 -15.66 27.64 3.90
#